data_c0d7e198150350332341e528da9d7328
#
_entry.id   c0d7e198150350332341e528da9d7328
#
_cell.length_a   1.000
_cell.length_b   1.000
_cell.length_c   1.000
_cell.angle_alpha   90.00
_cell.angle_beta   90.00
_cell.angle_gamma   90.00
#
_symmetry.space_group_name_H-M   'P 1'
#
loop_
_entity.id
_entity.type
_entity.pdbx_description
1 polymer ?
#
loop_
_entity_poly.entity_id
_entity_poly.type
_entity_poly.pdbx_seq_one_letter_code
_entity_poly.pdbx_strand_id
1 'polypeptide(L)'
;MANEFTFGGEIVWRPTPEHIARANLTRFMAQHGLASYDALMQRSTTDIAWFTEAVLKFLDIRFATPYTHVVDLTRGPQWPRWCVGGRLNITQTCIDAHYADPRRANRPAIVWEGEEGATQTLTYAGLYREVNHCTNALRQLGFKKGDAIGLFMPMTPEIVIALLAIVRLGGIVLPLFSGYGAGAIVSRMNDAGAVGLITADGFFRRGALVSMKPVVDEAAAQIPTLREVIVFRRAGNPVEMKGGRDQWWHDLVPMQSGFAEAEIVDAEDPLMIIYTSGTTGRPKGAVHTHCGFPVKAAQDMAFGTDVHPEDVMFWFSDMGWMMGPWLVFGATILGATMCLYDGAPDYPGPGRLWALAARHGLTHMGISPTLVRALIKFGDAPAREHDLGALRFFASTGEPWNPDPWLWLFHVVGQGKRPIIN
;
A
#
# COMPACT_ATOMS: atom_id res chain seq x y z
N MET A 1 28.87 26.03 -11.23
CA MET A 1 29.85 25.02 -10.79
C MET A 1 29.03 23.81 -10.40
N ALA A 2 29.16 22.72 -11.13
CA ALA A 2 28.51 21.45 -10.77
C ALA A 2 29.19 20.97 -9.47
N ASN A 3 28.43 20.91 -8.37
CA ASN A 3 28.92 20.26 -7.17
C ASN A 3 29.09 18.77 -7.47
N GLU A 4 30.34 18.30 -7.53
CA GLU A 4 30.62 16.87 -7.58
C GLU A 4 30.04 16.23 -6.30
N PHE A 5 28.98 15.48 -6.47
CA PHE A 5 28.39 14.68 -5.40
C PHE A 5 29.29 13.47 -5.15
N THR A 6 30.09 13.54 -4.12
CA THR A 6 30.93 12.41 -3.72
C THR A 6 30.05 11.39 -2.99
N PHE A 7 29.95 10.17 -3.50
CA PHE A 7 29.31 9.06 -2.82
C PHE A 7 29.94 8.90 -1.42
N GLY A 8 29.12 8.94 -0.35
CA GLY A 8 29.61 8.96 1.01
C GLY A 8 29.99 10.37 1.51
N GLY A 9 29.39 11.42 0.93
CA GLY A 9 29.56 12.82 1.31
C GLY A 9 29.21 13.14 2.77
N GLU A 10 29.24 14.42 3.10
CA GLU A 10 28.95 14.89 4.47
C GLU A 10 27.56 14.44 4.94
N ILE A 11 27.46 14.12 6.24
CA ILE A 11 26.18 13.83 6.88
C ILE A 11 25.35 15.12 6.92
N VAL A 12 24.32 15.21 6.11
CA VAL A 12 23.48 16.40 5.96
C VAL A 12 22.38 16.51 7.02
N TRP A 13 22.04 15.39 7.68
CA TRP A 13 21.03 15.37 8.74
C TRP A 13 21.40 14.33 9.81
N ARG A 14 21.12 14.66 11.06
CA ARG A 14 21.24 13.74 12.20
C ARG A 14 19.96 13.78 13.01
N PRO A 15 19.48 12.64 13.54
CA PRO A 15 18.33 12.62 14.43
C PRO A 15 18.65 13.38 15.71
N THR A 16 17.69 14.18 16.17
CA THR A 16 17.78 14.82 17.48
C THR A 16 17.58 13.79 18.60
N PRO A 17 17.96 14.08 19.86
CA PRO A 17 17.65 13.22 21.00
C PRO A 17 16.16 12.87 21.12
N GLU A 18 15.27 13.80 20.76
CA GLU A 18 13.83 13.60 20.77
C GLU A 18 13.40 12.58 19.70
N HIS A 19 13.92 12.68 18.46
CA HIS A 19 13.69 11.68 17.41
C HIS A 19 14.13 10.30 17.87
N ILE A 20 15.33 10.18 18.48
CA ILE A 20 15.88 8.92 18.96
C ILE A 20 14.99 8.34 20.07
N ALA A 21 14.61 9.16 21.06
CA ALA A 21 13.82 8.73 22.20
C ALA A 21 12.42 8.21 21.78
N ARG A 22 11.81 8.83 20.77
CA ARG A 22 10.50 8.46 20.24
C ARG A 22 10.53 7.23 19.32
N ALA A 23 11.65 6.97 18.67
CA ALA A 23 11.72 6.01 17.57
C ALA A 23 11.25 4.61 17.96
N ASN A 24 10.46 4.00 17.08
CA ASN A 24 10.04 2.59 17.20
C ASN A 24 11.24 1.66 17.35
N LEU A 25 12.33 1.96 16.64
CA LEU A 25 13.57 1.20 16.71
C LEU A 25 14.21 1.27 18.11
N THR A 26 14.21 2.44 18.76
CA THR A 26 14.68 2.60 20.15
C THR A 26 13.84 1.77 21.11
N ARG A 27 12.50 1.79 20.94
CA ARG A 27 11.59 0.96 21.73
C ARG A 27 11.84 -0.54 21.53
N PHE A 28 12.04 -0.95 20.27
CA PHE A 28 12.37 -2.34 19.93
C PHE A 28 13.70 -2.77 20.58
N MET A 29 14.74 -1.95 20.46
CA MET A 29 16.04 -2.23 21.07
C MET A 29 15.94 -2.36 22.58
N ALA A 30 15.21 -1.44 23.26
CA ALA A 30 15.02 -1.48 24.70
C ALA A 30 14.29 -2.76 25.16
N GLN A 31 13.25 -3.20 24.43
CA GLN A 31 12.52 -4.45 24.72
C GLN A 31 13.41 -5.69 24.65
N HIS A 32 14.50 -5.63 23.88
CA HIS A 32 15.41 -6.76 23.68
C HIS A 32 16.78 -6.58 24.36
N GLY A 33 16.95 -5.55 25.20
CA GLY A 33 18.18 -5.29 25.94
C GLY A 33 19.38 -4.94 25.04
N LEU A 34 19.13 -4.37 23.86
CA LEU A 34 20.17 -3.98 22.90
C LEU A 34 20.64 -2.56 23.18
N ALA A 35 21.93 -2.41 23.48
CA ALA A 35 22.51 -1.13 23.91
C ALA A 35 22.80 -0.16 22.76
N SER A 36 22.89 -0.63 21.51
CA SER A 36 23.25 0.20 20.36
C SER A 36 22.63 -0.33 19.06
N TYR A 37 22.57 0.53 18.05
CA TYR A 37 22.18 0.16 16.68
C TYR A 37 23.11 -0.92 16.11
N ASP A 38 24.41 -0.84 16.35
CA ASP A 38 25.38 -1.84 15.88
C ASP A 38 25.10 -3.20 16.50
N ALA A 39 24.74 -3.25 17.79
CA ALA A 39 24.35 -4.50 18.46
C ALA A 39 23.09 -5.10 17.83
N LEU A 40 22.11 -4.25 17.46
CA LEU A 40 20.93 -4.68 16.73
C LEU A 40 21.32 -5.23 15.35
N MET A 41 22.11 -4.50 14.58
CA MET A 41 22.55 -4.93 13.23
C MET A 41 23.29 -6.25 13.29
N GLN A 42 24.22 -6.40 14.21
CA GLN A 42 24.95 -7.65 14.39
C GLN A 42 24.01 -8.81 14.71
N ARG A 43 23.11 -8.63 15.68
CA ARG A 43 22.22 -9.72 16.10
C ARG A 43 21.20 -10.07 15.02
N SER A 44 20.58 -9.08 14.37
CA SER A 44 19.56 -9.30 13.34
C SER A 44 20.09 -10.01 12.10
N THR A 45 21.37 -9.79 11.75
CA THR A 45 22.01 -10.44 10.60
C THR A 45 22.59 -11.82 10.90
N THR A 46 22.91 -12.11 12.18
CA THR A 46 23.45 -13.41 12.59
C THR A 46 22.36 -14.37 13.07
N ASP A 47 21.25 -13.87 13.60
CA ASP A 47 20.10 -14.65 14.10
C ASP A 47 18.80 -14.14 13.48
N ILE A 48 18.58 -14.52 12.21
CA ILE A 48 17.39 -14.14 11.43
C ILE A 48 16.12 -14.68 12.10
N ALA A 49 16.16 -15.86 12.71
CA ALA A 49 15.02 -16.47 13.37
C ALA A 49 14.57 -15.62 14.56
N TRP A 50 15.50 -15.26 15.44
CA TRP A 50 15.22 -14.35 16.55
C TRP A 50 14.66 -13.01 16.08
N PHE A 51 15.30 -12.40 15.07
CA PHE A 51 14.89 -11.08 14.58
C PHE A 51 13.48 -11.10 14.01
N THR A 52 13.16 -12.10 13.18
CA THR A 52 11.83 -12.25 12.60
C THR A 52 10.77 -12.46 13.69
N GLU A 53 11.05 -13.35 14.67
CA GLU A 53 10.12 -13.58 15.78
C GLU A 53 9.90 -12.31 16.63
N ALA A 54 10.97 -11.56 16.89
CA ALA A 54 10.91 -10.28 17.60
C ALA A 54 10.06 -9.24 16.85
N VAL A 55 10.21 -9.16 15.53
CA VAL A 55 9.41 -8.28 14.67
C VAL A 55 7.93 -8.69 14.68
N LEU A 56 7.63 -9.98 14.51
CA LEU A 56 6.23 -10.46 14.56
C LEU A 56 5.55 -10.09 15.87
N LYS A 57 6.26 -10.22 17.00
CA LYS A 57 5.77 -9.84 18.33
C LYS A 57 5.62 -8.33 18.48
N PHE A 58 6.59 -7.55 17.98
CA PHE A 58 6.55 -6.09 18.04
C PHE A 58 5.38 -5.50 17.26
N LEU A 59 5.05 -6.10 16.11
CA LEU A 59 3.94 -5.72 15.23
C LEU A 59 2.59 -6.32 15.64
N ASP A 60 2.54 -7.13 16.71
CA ASP A 60 1.34 -7.83 17.19
C ASP A 60 0.65 -8.65 16.08
N ILE A 61 1.45 -9.37 15.27
CA ILE A 61 0.89 -10.20 14.20
C ILE A 61 0.11 -11.36 14.77
N ARG A 62 -1.19 -11.44 14.43
CA ARG A 62 -2.13 -12.39 14.99
C ARG A 62 -2.18 -13.67 14.17
N PHE A 63 -1.95 -14.80 14.86
CA PHE A 63 -2.07 -16.14 14.32
C PHE A 63 -3.28 -16.84 14.95
N ALA A 64 -4.11 -17.44 14.11
CA ALA A 64 -5.20 -18.33 14.56
C ALA A 64 -4.62 -19.67 15.06
N THR A 65 -3.55 -20.16 14.42
CA THR A 65 -2.73 -21.29 14.89
C THR A 65 -1.29 -20.84 14.93
N PRO A 66 -0.61 -20.88 16.08
CA PRO A 66 0.81 -20.54 16.18
C PRO A 66 1.68 -21.39 15.27
N TYR A 67 2.76 -20.79 14.73
CA TYR A 67 3.79 -21.52 13.99
C TYR A 67 4.67 -22.35 14.91
N THR A 68 5.25 -23.44 14.40
CA THR A 68 6.21 -24.29 15.11
C THR A 68 7.63 -23.78 14.97
N HIS A 69 7.97 -23.20 13.80
CA HIS A 69 9.27 -22.62 13.48
C HIS A 69 9.06 -21.32 12.72
N VAL A 70 9.76 -20.26 13.13
CA VAL A 70 9.65 -18.96 12.45
C VAL A 70 10.28 -18.97 11.07
N VAL A 71 11.32 -19.78 10.84
CA VAL A 71 11.97 -19.95 9.55
C VAL A 71 12.50 -21.38 9.40
N ASP A 72 12.35 -21.92 8.19
CA ASP A 72 12.97 -23.17 7.76
C ASP A 72 13.81 -22.91 6.50
N LEU A 73 15.12 -23.12 6.60
CA LEU A 73 16.11 -22.94 5.54
C LEU A 73 16.64 -24.26 4.97
N THR A 74 16.00 -25.39 5.24
CA THR A 74 16.44 -26.73 4.79
C THR A 74 16.58 -26.84 3.28
N ARG A 75 15.81 -26.03 2.51
CA ARG A 75 15.87 -25.94 1.05
C ARG A 75 16.84 -24.87 0.52
N GLY A 76 17.62 -24.27 1.42
CA GLY A 76 18.54 -23.16 1.14
C GLY A 76 17.89 -21.78 1.35
N PRO A 77 18.72 -20.73 1.54
CA PRO A 77 18.24 -19.37 1.85
C PRO A 77 17.43 -18.72 0.71
N GLN A 78 17.54 -19.23 -0.52
CA GLN A 78 16.76 -18.76 -1.66
C GLN A 78 15.32 -19.31 -1.68
N TRP A 79 15.01 -20.33 -0.87
CA TRP A 79 13.71 -20.97 -0.73
C TRP A 79 13.29 -21.08 0.74
N PRO A 80 13.31 -19.99 1.50
CA PRO A 80 12.92 -20.00 2.90
C PRO A 80 11.44 -20.31 3.03
N ARG A 81 11.07 -20.95 4.13
CA ARG A 81 9.67 -21.06 4.57
C ARG A 81 9.53 -20.29 5.87
N TRP A 82 8.54 -19.42 5.93
CA TRP A 82 8.31 -18.55 7.08
C TRP A 82 7.10 -19.01 7.89
N CYS A 83 7.18 -18.87 9.21
CA CYS A 83 6.08 -19.17 10.14
C CYS A 83 5.47 -20.57 9.90
N VAL A 84 6.33 -21.58 9.79
CA VAL A 84 5.97 -22.96 9.40
C VAL A 84 4.89 -23.55 10.30
N GLY A 85 3.80 -24.01 9.70
CA GLY A 85 2.62 -24.54 10.42
C GLY A 85 1.73 -23.46 11.03
N GLY A 86 2.12 -22.19 10.94
CA GLY A 86 1.31 -21.06 11.35
C GLY A 86 0.11 -20.87 10.44
N ARG A 87 -1.05 -20.54 11.01
CA ARG A 87 -2.26 -20.21 10.25
C ARG A 87 -2.81 -18.87 10.68
N LEU A 88 -3.13 -18.03 9.72
CA LEU A 88 -3.64 -16.68 9.94
C LEU A 88 -4.48 -16.21 8.75
N ASN A 89 -5.15 -15.09 8.92
CA ASN A 89 -5.45 -14.19 7.82
C ASN A 89 -4.94 -12.81 8.24
N ILE A 90 -4.05 -12.23 7.47
CA ILE A 90 -3.39 -10.96 7.87
C ILE A 90 -4.39 -9.82 8.08
N THR A 91 -5.60 -9.88 7.50
CA THR A 91 -6.65 -8.89 7.74
C THR A 91 -7.11 -8.83 9.19
N GLN A 92 -6.95 -9.93 9.95
CA GLN A 92 -7.23 -9.93 11.40
C GLN A 92 -6.31 -8.97 12.16
N THR A 93 -5.05 -8.85 11.71
CA THR A 93 -4.12 -7.85 12.25
C THR A 93 -4.43 -6.46 11.70
N CYS A 94 -4.69 -6.35 10.38
CA CYS A 94 -4.89 -5.07 9.69
C CYS A 94 -6.16 -4.32 10.14
N ILE A 95 -7.27 -5.01 10.38
CA ILE A 95 -8.56 -4.37 10.64
C ILE A 95 -9.29 -4.89 11.88
N ASP A 96 -9.36 -6.21 12.11
CA ASP A 96 -10.13 -6.77 13.24
C ASP A 96 -9.54 -6.33 14.57
N ALA A 97 -8.21 -6.29 14.67
CA ALA A 97 -7.49 -5.86 15.88
C ALA A 97 -7.83 -4.42 16.27
N HIS A 98 -7.98 -3.54 15.27
CA HIS A 98 -8.32 -2.14 15.51
C HIS A 98 -9.82 -1.96 15.77
N TYR A 99 -10.67 -2.69 15.06
CA TYR A 99 -12.10 -2.68 15.29
C TYR A 99 -12.46 -3.14 16.71
N ALA A 100 -11.76 -4.14 17.23
CA ALA A 100 -11.97 -4.68 18.56
C ALA A 100 -11.51 -3.75 19.72
N ASP A 101 -10.65 -2.76 19.45
CA ASP A 101 -10.21 -1.76 20.44
C ASP A 101 -11.03 -0.46 20.28
N PRO A 102 -11.93 -0.12 21.24
CA PRO A 102 -12.76 1.09 21.14
C PRO A 102 -11.96 2.39 20.99
N ARG A 103 -10.70 2.43 21.43
CA ARG A 103 -9.81 3.60 21.31
C ARG A 103 -9.29 3.75 19.87
N ARG A 104 -9.24 2.66 19.10
CA ARG A 104 -8.74 2.61 17.73
C ARG A 104 -9.84 2.59 16.69
N ALA A 105 -10.97 1.96 17.00
CA ALA A 105 -12.08 1.76 16.05
C ALA A 105 -12.58 3.05 15.39
N ASN A 106 -12.61 4.16 16.14
CA ASN A 106 -13.08 5.45 15.65
C ASN A 106 -11.97 6.34 15.05
N ARG A 107 -10.72 5.88 15.02
CA ARG A 107 -9.63 6.64 14.39
C ARG A 107 -9.73 6.53 12.88
N PRO A 108 -9.33 7.59 12.14
CA PRO A 108 -9.24 7.51 10.70
C PRO A 108 -8.28 6.38 10.26
N ALA A 109 -8.75 5.50 9.39
CA ALA A 109 -7.92 4.52 8.69
C ALA A 109 -7.52 5.04 7.32
N ILE A 110 -8.47 5.73 6.65
CA ILE A 110 -8.27 6.32 5.32
C ILE A 110 -8.80 7.75 5.34
N VAL A 111 -8.00 8.66 4.80
CA VAL A 111 -8.44 9.96 4.28
C VAL A 111 -8.16 9.97 2.78
N TRP A 112 -9.13 10.40 2.00
CA TRP A 112 -9.03 10.39 0.55
C TRP A 112 -9.43 11.73 -0.03
N GLU A 113 -8.77 12.11 -1.14
CA GLU A 113 -9.11 13.27 -1.93
C GLU A 113 -9.04 12.95 -3.43
N GLY A 114 -10.10 13.27 -4.17
CA GLY A 114 -10.14 13.20 -5.62
C GLY A 114 -9.57 14.46 -6.27
N GLU A 115 -9.20 14.38 -7.53
CA GLU A 115 -8.66 15.51 -8.30
C GLU A 115 -9.64 16.69 -8.32
N GLU A 116 -10.93 16.40 -8.41
CA GLU A 116 -12.03 17.37 -8.44
C GLU A 116 -12.36 17.99 -7.07
N GLY A 117 -11.63 17.59 -6.02
CA GLY A 117 -11.81 18.13 -4.66
C GLY A 117 -12.80 17.36 -3.79
N ALA A 118 -13.39 16.27 -4.27
CA ALA A 118 -14.17 15.37 -3.42
C ALA A 118 -13.28 14.77 -2.33
N THR A 119 -13.80 14.60 -1.11
CA THR A 119 -13.08 14.05 0.03
C THR A 119 -13.91 12.99 0.74
N GLN A 120 -13.24 12.01 1.31
CA GLN A 120 -13.86 10.98 2.14
C GLN A 120 -12.93 10.58 3.28
N THR A 121 -13.52 10.27 4.44
CA THR A 121 -12.79 9.69 5.57
C THR A 121 -13.48 8.41 6.01
N LEU A 122 -12.72 7.33 6.13
CA LEU A 122 -13.17 6.08 6.75
C LEU A 122 -12.39 5.86 8.05
N THR A 123 -13.13 5.56 9.13
CA THR A 123 -12.54 5.07 10.36
C THR A 123 -12.17 3.59 10.24
N TYR A 124 -11.39 3.05 11.17
CA TYR A 124 -11.13 1.61 11.23
C TYR A 124 -12.41 0.79 11.34
N ALA A 125 -13.40 1.27 12.10
CA ALA A 125 -14.72 0.63 12.16
C ALA A 125 -15.47 0.72 10.83
N GLY A 126 -15.35 1.83 10.11
CA GLY A 126 -15.88 1.99 8.75
C GLY A 126 -15.21 1.03 7.78
N LEU A 127 -13.88 1.01 7.77
CA LEU A 127 -13.08 0.12 6.91
C LEU A 127 -13.42 -1.36 7.18
N TYR A 128 -13.52 -1.76 8.45
CA TYR A 128 -13.91 -3.12 8.84
C TYR A 128 -15.26 -3.50 8.21
N ARG A 129 -16.29 -2.66 8.32
CA ARG A 129 -17.61 -2.95 7.75
C ARG A 129 -17.58 -3.06 6.24
N GLU A 130 -16.95 -2.10 5.56
CA GLU A 130 -16.89 -2.08 4.10
C GLU A 130 -16.10 -3.26 3.54
N VAL A 131 -15.00 -3.67 4.19
CA VAL A 131 -14.25 -4.87 3.82
C VAL A 131 -15.12 -6.12 3.98
N ASN A 132 -15.91 -6.22 5.06
CA ASN A 132 -16.80 -7.36 5.27
C ASN A 132 -17.94 -7.39 4.25
N HIS A 133 -18.56 -6.24 3.93
CA HIS A 133 -19.54 -6.13 2.85
C HIS A 133 -18.96 -6.66 1.54
N CYS A 134 -17.78 -6.18 1.14
CA CYS A 134 -17.12 -6.59 -0.08
C CYS A 134 -16.73 -8.10 -0.06
N THR A 135 -16.22 -8.61 1.06
CA THR A 135 -15.91 -10.04 1.23
C THR A 135 -17.14 -10.93 1.00
N ASN A 136 -18.28 -10.54 1.59
CA ASN A 136 -19.52 -11.28 1.42
C ASN A 136 -20.07 -11.17 -0.02
N ALA A 137 -19.91 -10.01 -0.66
CA ALA A 137 -20.23 -9.83 -2.08
C ALA A 137 -19.42 -10.78 -2.97
N LEU A 138 -18.11 -10.88 -2.72
CA LEU A 138 -17.24 -11.82 -3.44
C LEU A 138 -17.71 -13.28 -3.23
N ARG A 139 -18.06 -13.67 -1.99
CA ARG A 139 -18.60 -15.00 -1.69
C ARG A 139 -19.93 -15.28 -2.40
N GLN A 140 -20.82 -14.28 -2.45
CA GLN A 140 -22.09 -14.39 -3.18
C GLN A 140 -21.88 -14.65 -4.67
N LEU A 141 -20.84 -14.06 -5.28
CA LEU A 141 -20.45 -14.30 -6.67
C LEU A 141 -19.68 -15.61 -6.88
N GLY A 142 -19.52 -16.44 -5.82
CA GLY A 142 -18.88 -17.74 -5.89
C GLY A 142 -17.35 -17.71 -5.88
N PHE A 143 -16.74 -16.59 -5.53
CA PHE A 143 -15.29 -16.54 -5.29
C PHE A 143 -14.92 -17.23 -3.97
N LYS A 144 -13.75 -17.85 -3.94
CA LYS A 144 -13.28 -18.67 -2.83
C LYS A 144 -11.77 -18.56 -2.63
N LYS A 145 -11.26 -19.16 -1.57
CA LYS A 145 -9.84 -19.29 -1.30
C LYS A 145 -9.06 -19.75 -2.52
N GLY A 146 -7.96 -19.06 -2.80
CA GLY A 146 -7.06 -19.34 -3.91
C GLY A 146 -7.47 -18.75 -5.26
N ASP A 147 -8.68 -18.19 -5.40
CA ASP A 147 -9.09 -17.49 -6.62
C ASP A 147 -8.26 -16.20 -6.78
N ALA A 148 -7.64 -16.01 -7.94
CA ALA A 148 -6.95 -14.78 -8.28
C ALA A 148 -7.95 -13.77 -8.86
N ILE A 149 -7.93 -12.53 -8.34
CA ILE A 149 -8.85 -11.46 -8.70
C ILE A 149 -8.05 -10.22 -9.08
N GLY A 150 -8.22 -9.77 -10.32
CA GLY A 150 -7.62 -8.53 -10.82
C GLY A 150 -8.19 -7.30 -10.13
N LEU A 151 -7.34 -6.33 -9.83
CA LEU A 151 -7.71 -5.08 -9.19
C LEU A 151 -7.21 -3.92 -10.06
N PHE A 152 -8.08 -3.41 -10.94
CA PHE A 152 -7.82 -2.35 -11.91
C PHE A 152 -8.70 -1.15 -11.61
N MET A 153 -8.26 -0.30 -10.67
CA MET A 153 -9.05 0.82 -10.12
C MET A 153 -8.18 2.05 -9.89
N PRO A 154 -8.76 3.26 -9.83
CA PRO A 154 -8.07 4.45 -9.35
C PRO A 154 -7.84 4.37 -7.83
N MET A 155 -6.99 5.25 -7.29
CA MET A 155 -6.60 5.29 -5.88
C MET A 155 -7.70 5.88 -5.00
N THR A 156 -8.83 5.18 -4.89
CA THR A 156 -9.98 5.50 -4.05
C THR A 156 -10.02 4.61 -2.79
N PRO A 157 -10.85 4.90 -1.78
CA PRO A 157 -11.04 4.00 -0.64
C PRO A 157 -11.48 2.58 -1.06
N GLU A 158 -12.26 2.46 -2.13
CA GLU A 158 -12.78 1.18 -2.61
C GLU A 158 -11.69 0.23 -3.11
N ILE A 159 -10.57 0.75 -3.65
CA ILE A 159 -9.45 -0.13 -4.04
C ILE A 159 -8.79 -0.78 -2.82
N VAL A 160 -8.72 -0.06 -1.69
CA VAL A 160 -8.21 -0.61 -0.42
C VAL A 160 -9.20 -1.62 0.16
N ILE A 161 -10.50 -1.30 0.14
CA ILE A 161 -11.57 -2.20 0.57
C ILE A 161 -11.52 -3.50 -0.23
N ALA A 162 -11.44 -3.41 -1.56
CA ALA A 162 -11.38 -4.57 -2.46
C ALA A 162 -10.12 -5.42 -2.20
N LEU A 163 -8.94 -4.78 -2.06
CA LEU A 163 -7.70 -5.48 -1.73
C LEU A 163 -7.85 -6.30 -0.45
N LEU A 164 -8.27 -5.65 0.63
CA LEU A 164 -8.44 -6.33 1.93
C LEU A 164 -9.55 -7.37 1.91
N ALA A 165 -10.62 -7.17 1.14
CA ALA A 165 -11.71 -8.14 1.00
C ALA A 165 -11.28 -9.41 0.26
N ILE A 166 -10.50 -9.28 -0.81
CA ILE A 166 -9.91 -10.43 -1.52
C ILE A 166 -9.01 -11.22 -0.58
N VAL A 167 -8.15 -10.53 0.19
CA VAL A 167 -7.26 -11.16 1.16
C VAL A 167 -8.05 -11.83 2.30
N ARG A 168 -9.14 -11.19 2.77
CA ARG A 168 -10.01 -11.73 3.81
C ARG A 168 -10.73 -13.01 3.36
N LEU A 169 -11.09 -13.08 2.09
CA LEU A 169 -11.63 -14.26 1.43
C LEU A 169 -10.62 -15.42 1.33
N GLY A 170 -9.31 -15.16 1.53
CA GLY A 170 -8.23 -16.09 1.21
C GLY A 170 -7.93 -16.14 -0.29
N GLY A 171 -8.39 -15.16 -1.06
CA GLY A 171 -8.10 -15.00 -2.47
C GLY A 171 -6.73 -14.36 -2.71
N ILE A 172 -6.33 -14.29 -3.98
CA ILE A 172 -5.04 -13.74 -4.42
C ILE A 172 -5.30 -12.42 -5.15
N VAL A 173 -4.78 -11.33 -4.61
CA VAL A 173 -4.88 -10.02 -5.26
C VAL A 173 -3.92 -9.96 -6.44
N LEU A 174 -4.42 -9.54 -7.59
CA LEU A 174 -3.63 -9.22 -8.76
C LEU A 174 -3.72 -7.71 -9.03
N PRO A 175 -2.84 -6.89 -8.42
CA PRO A 175 -2.88 -5.45 -8.61
C PRO A 175 -2.47 -5.09 -10.04
N LEU A 176 -3.27 -4.24 -10.69
CA LEU A 176 -3.05 -3.78 -12.06
C LEU A 176 -2.92 -2.26 -12.05
N PHE A 177 -1.87 -1.73 -12.71
CA PHE A 177 -1.66 -0.31 -12.80
C PHE A 177 -2.81 0.37 -13.58
N SER A 178 -3.40 1.42 -13.00
CA SER A 178 -4.58 2.11 -13.54
C SER A 178 -4.37 2.69 -14.94
N GLY A 179 -3.14 2.84 -15.38
CA GLY A 179 -2.77 3.28 -16.73
C GLY A 179 -2.52 2.16 -17.75
N TYR A 180 -2.80 0.89 -17.41
CA TYR A 180 -2.62 -0.20 -18.37
C TYR A 180 -3.67 -0.17 -19.49
N GLY A 181 -3.23 -0.48 -20.72
CA GLY A 181 -4.12 -0.86 -21.82
C GLY A 181 -4.52 -2.35 -21.72
N ALA A 182 -5.50 -2.73 -22.52
CA ALA A 182 -6.10 -4.07 -22.52
C ALA A 182 -5.07 -5.22 -22.62
N GLY A 183 -4.10 -5.13 -23.53
CA GLY A 183 -3.07 -6.16 -23.69
C GLY A 183 -2.22 -6.42 -22.46
N ALA A 184 -1.94 -5.39 -21.65
CA ALA A 184 -1.21 -5.53 -20.40
C ALA A 184 -2.05 -6.22 -19.31
N ILE A 185 -3.35 -5.97 -19.27
CA ILE A 185 -4.31 -6.64 -18.40
C ILE A 185 -4.42 -8.12 -18.80
N VAL A 186 -4.68 -8.40 -20.08
CA VAL A 186 -4.80 -9.76 -20.64
C VAL A 186 -3.60 -10.64 -20.28
N SER A 187 -2.38 -10.11 -20.50
CA SER A 187 -1.16 -10.87 -20.24
C SER A 187 -1.06 -11.31 -18.77
N ARG A 188 -1.36 -10.43 -17.83
CA ARG A 188 -1.24 -10.71 -16.38
C ARG A 188 -2.37 -11.57 -15.86
N MET A 189 -3.60 -11.29 -16.29
CA MET A 189 -4.79 -12.05 -15.88
C MET A 189 -4.70 -13.51 -16.35
N ASN A 190 -4.27 -13.74 -17.59
CA ASN A 190 -4.10 -15.09 -18.12
C ASN A 190 -2.95 -15.83 -17.45
N ASP A 191 -1.81 -15.17 -17.22
CA ASP A 191 -0.66 -15.78 -16.53
C ASP A 191 -1.00 -16.19 -15.09
N ALA A 192 -1.77 -15.36 -14.38
CA ALA A 192 -2.23 -15.65 -13.03
C ALA A 192 -3.45 -16.58 -12.97
N GLY A 193 -4.05 -16.94 -14.10
CA GLY A 193 -5.33 -17.69 -14.14
C GLY A 193 -6.46 -16.98 -13.42
N ALA A 194 -6.49 -15.64 -13.47
CA ALA A 194 -7.44 -14.84 -12.72
C ALA A 194 -8.88 -15.06 -13.21
N VAL A 195 -9.82 -15.14 -12.26
CA VAL A 195 -11.22 -15.51 -12.49
C VAL A 195 -12.20 -14.36 -12.25
N GLY A 196 -11.75 -13.26 -11.67
CA GLY A 196 -12.53 -12.06 -11.41
C GLY A 196 -11.72 -10.79 -11.66
N LEU A 197 -12.42 -9.69 -11.89
CA LEU A 197 -11.82 -8.37 -12.04
C LEU A 197 -12.69 -7.32 -11.33
N ILE A 198 -12.06 -6.46 -10.53
CA ILE A 198 -12.70 -5.27 -9.94
C ILE A 198 -12.14 -4.06 -10.62
N THR A 199 -13.03 -3.18 -11.11
CA THR A 199 -12.66 -1.98 -11.87
C THR A 199 -13.55 -0.79 -11.52
N ALA A 200 -13.34 0.35 -12.19
CA ALA A 200 -14.21 1.51 -12.14
C ALA A 200 -14.76 1.86 -13.54
N ASP A 201 -15.83 2.66 -13.57
CA ASP A 201 -16.33 3.27 -14.81
C ASP A 201 -15.28 4.17 -15.45
N GLY A 202 -14.61 4.99 -14.66
CA GLY A 202 -13.54 5.91 -15.05
C GLY A 202 -13.00 6.67 -13.85
N PHE A 203 -12.11 7.63 -14.09
CA PHE A 203 -11.54 8.54 -13.10
C PHE A 203 -11.15 9.87 -13.76
N PHE A 204 -10.78 10.87 -12.94
CA PHE A 204 -10.36 12.17 -13.45
C PHE A 204 -8.84 12.29 -13.45
N ARG A 205 -8.29 12.84 -14.55
CA ARG A 205 -6.87 13.16 -14.65
C ARG A 205 -6.65 14.41 -15.47
N ARG A 206 -6.04 15.43 -14.86
CA ARG A 206 -5.83 16.78 -15.43
C ARG A 206 -7.13 17.41 -15.95
N GLY A 207 -8.20 17.24 -15.14
CA GLY A 207 -9.53 17.75 -15.49
C GLY A 207 -10.28 16.97 -16.58
N ALA A 208 -9.66 15.93 -17.13
CA ALA A 208 -10.27 15.10 -18.15
C ALA A 208 -10.75 13.76 -17.57
N LEU A 209 -11.85 13.24 -18.10
CA LEU A 209 -12.35 11.91 -17.82
C LEU A 209 -11.47 10.87 -18.53
N VAL A 210 -11.01 9.88 -17.78
CA VAL A 210 -10.34 8.69 -18.29
C VAL A 210 -11.24 7.49 -18.06
N SER A 211 -11.77 6.90 -19.14
CA SER A 211 -12.65 5.72 -19.06
C SER A 211 -11.85 4.45 -18.81
N MET A 212 -12.25 3.64 -17.82
CA MET A 212 -11.59 2.37 -17.49
C MET A 212 -12.37 1.15 -18.01
N LYS A 213 -13.69 1.15 -17.86
CA LYS A 213 -14.54 0.01 -18.23
C LYS A 213 -14.38 -0.47 -19.69
N PRO A 214 -14.28 0.44 -20.72
CA PRO A 214 -14.03 -0.01 -22.09
C PRO A 214 -12.71 -0.76 -22.27
N VAL A 215 -11.65 -0.38 -21.55
CA VAL A 215 -10.37 -1.10 -21.57
C VAL A 215 -10.52 -2.50 -20.97
N VAL A 216 -11.33 -2.62 -19.90
CA VAL A 216 -11.66 -3.92 -19.28
C VAL A 216 -12.48 -4.79 -20.23
N ASP A 217 -13.43 -4.23 -20.97
CA ASP A 217 -14.25 -4.99 -21.91
C ASP A 217 -13.43 -5.56 -23.08
N GLU A 218 -12.50 -4.78 -23.61
CA GLU A 218 -11.54 -5.25 -24.62
C GLU A 218 -10.66 -6.38 -24.06
N ALA A 219 -10.17 -6.24 -22.82
CA ALA A 219 -9.37 -7.27 -22.18
C ALA A 219 -10.19 -8.55 -21.88
N ALA A 220 -11.39 -8.39 -21.34
CA ALA A 220 -12.27 -9.50 -20.94
C ALA A 220 -12.59 -10.46 -22.08
N ALA A 221 -12.68 -9.99 -23.32
CA ALA A 221 -12.88 -10.82 -24.49
C ALA A 221 -11.74 -11.84 -24.75
N GLN A 222 -10.57 -11.62 -24.13
CA GLN A 222 -9.35 -12.41 -24.31
C GLN A 222 -8.92 -13.15 -23.03
N ILE A 223 -9.75 -13.14 -21.99
CA ILE A 223 -9.49 -13.81 -20.70
C ILE A 223 -10.55 -14.88 -20.48
N PRO A 224 -10.32 -16.12 -20.95
CA PRO A 224 -11.34 -17.18 -20.92
C PRO A 224 -11.71 -17.65 -19.52
N THR A 225 -10.86 -17.37 -18.51
CA THR A 225 -11.11 -17.72 -17.09
C THR A 225 -11.97 -16.70 -16.37
N LEU A 226 -12.15 -15.48 -16.93
CA LEU A 226 -12.86 -14.39 -16.30
C LEU A 226 -14.38 -14.67 -16.24
N ARG A 227 -14.92 -14.77 -15.03
CA ARG A 227 -16.34 -15.06 -14.77
C ARG A 227 -17.12 -13.77 -14.43
N GLU A 228 -16.56 -12.93 -13.58
CA GLU A 228 -17.24 -11.78 -12.98
C GLU A 228 -16.39 -10.52 -13.10
N VAL A 229 -17.04 -9.39 -13.37
CA VAL A 229 -16.44 -8.04 -13.34
C VAL A 229 -17.29 -7.18 -12.41
N ILE A 230 -16.68 -6.63 -11.36
CA ILE A 230 -17.34 -5.69 -10.44
C ILE A 230 -16.91 -4.27 -10.82
N VAL A 231 -17.87 -3.38 -11.06
CA VAL A 231 -17.65 -2.03 -11.56
C VAL A 231 -18.04 -1.00 -10.51
N PHE A 232 -17.07 -0.22 -10.04
CA PHE A 232 -17.30 0.91 -9.15
C PHE A 232 -17.62 2.17 -9.94
N ARG A 233 -18.70 2.89 -9.55
CA ARG A 233 -19.05 4.17 -10.16
C ARG A 233 -18.26 5.28 -9.52
N ARG A 234 -17.11 5.65 -10.11
CA ARG A 234 -16.22 6.70 -9.62
C ARG A 234 -16.46 8.04 -10.34
N ALA A 235 -16.53 8.01 -11.65
CA ALA A 235 -16.65 9.20 -12.48
C ALA A 235 -18.08 9.49 -12.93
N GLY A 236 -18.96 8.48 -12.89
CA GLY A 236 -20.35 8.60 -13.31
C GLY A 236 -20.56 8.63 -14.82
N ASN A 237 -19.55 8.28 -15.59
CA ASN A 237 -19.67 8.21 -17.05
C ASN A 237 -20.49 6.99 -17.50
N PRO A 238 -21.19 7.11 -18.63
CA PRO A 238 -21.91 5.99 -19.22
C PRO A 238 -20.94 4.86 -19.57
N VAL A 239 -21.27 3.65 -19.15
CA VAL A 239 -20.52 2.43 -19.52
C VAL A 239 -21.49 1.32 -19.85
N GLU A 240 -21.11 0.45 -20.77
CA GLU A 240 -21.87 -0.77 -21.07
C GLU A 240 -21.65 -1.79 -19.95
N MET A 241 -22.74 -2.41 -19.49
CA MET A 241 -22.73 -3.50 -18.51
C MET A 241 -23.18 -4.78 -19.18
N LYS A 242 -22.28 -5.75 -19.30
CA LYS A 242 -22.58 -7.03 -19.94
C LYS A 242 -23.34 -7.94 -18.97
N GLY A 243 -24.58 -8.24 -19.31
CA GLY A 243 -25.42 -9.13 -18.51
C GLY A 243 -24.78 -10.51 -18.29
N GLY A 244 -24.92 -11.05 -17.08
CA GLY A 244 -24.32 -12.34 -16.67
C GLY A 244 -22.84 -12.32 -16.37
N ARG A 245 -22.16 -11.16 -16.51
CA ARG A 245 -20.74 -11.00 -16.17
C ARG A 245 -20.51 -9.78 -15.26
N ASP A 246 -21.15 -8.64 -15.56
CA ASP A 246 -20.86 -7.36 -14.92
C ASP A 246 -21.85 -7.05 -13.82
N GLN A 247 -21.33 -6.64 -12.65
CA GLN A 247 -22.08 -6.23 -11.49
C GLN A 247 -21.69 -4.83 -11.07
N TRP A 248 -22.66 -3.99 -10.71
CA TRP A 248 -22.35 -2.71 -10.08
C TRP A 248 -21.95 -2.90 -8.63
N TRP A 249 -20.84 -2.30 -8.21
CA TRP A 249 -20.38 -2.29 -6.81
C TRP A 249 -21.45 -1.80 -5.84
N HIS A 250 -22.08 -0.69 -6.18
CA HIS A 250 -23.06 -0.02 -5.33
C HIS A 250 -24.42 -0.76 -5.23
N ASP A 251 -24.71 -1.66 -6.14
CA ASP A 251 -25.90 -2.51 -6.06
C ASP A 251 -25.62 -3.83 -5.35
N LEU A 252 -24.35 -4.26 -5.31
CA LEU A 252 -23.95 -5.55 -4.77
C LEU A 252 -23.37 -5.45 -3.36
N VAL A 253 -22.36 -4.57 -3.14
CA VAL A 253 -21.54 -4.56 -1.93
C VAL A 253 -22.31 -4.02 -0.72
N PRO A 254 -23.00 -2.87 -0.78
CA PRO A 254 -23.69 -2.32 0.39
C PRO A 254 -24.87 -3.16 0.90
N MET A 255 -25.34 -4.11 0.07
CA MET A 255 -26.46 -5.00 0.41
C MET A 255 -26.04 -6.20 1.26
N GLN A 256 -24.75 -6.37 1.49
CA GLN A 256 -24.21 -7.51 2.22
C GLN A 256 -24.15 -7.27 3.74
N SER A 257 -23.90 -8.36 4.49
CA SER A 257 -23.66 -8.27 5.94
C SER A 257 -22.36 -7.51 6.23
N GLY A 258 -22.37 -6.62 7.22
CA GLY A 258 -21.19 -5.95 7.76
C GLY A 258 -20.26 -6.83 8.60
N PHE A 259 -20.54 -8.15 8.67
CA PHE A 259 -19.71 -9.15 9.30
C PHE A 259 -19.40 -10.28 8.32
N ALA A 260 -18.13 -10.63 8.20
CA ALA A 260 -17.63 -11.78 7.45
C ALA A 260 -16.47 -12.42 8.21
N GLU A 261 -16.50 -13.72 8.40
CA GLU A 261 -15.34 -14.43 8.94
C GLU A 261 -14.18 -14.37 7.95
N ALA A 262 -12.96 -14.14 8.46
CA ALA A 262 -11.76 -14.23 7.66
C ALA A 262 -11.43 -15.71 7.38
N GLU A 263 -11.14 -16.04 6.11
CA GLU A 263 -10.65 -17.37 5.75
C GLU A 263 -9.28 -17.61 6.35
N ILE A 264 -9.15 -18.57 7.24
CA ILE A 264 -7.86 -18.91 7.86
C ILE A 264 -7.04 -19.76 6.91
N VAL A 265 -5.90 -19.24 6.54
CA VAL A 265 -4.99 -19.80 5.55
C VAL A 265 -3.64 -20.18 6.16
N ASP A 266 -2.81 -20.93 5.43
CA ASP A 266 -1.42 -21.15 5.82
C ASP A 266 -0.62 -19.84 5.74
N ALA A 267 0.38 -19.66 6.59
CA ALA A 267 1.24 -18.47 6.60
C ALA A 267 1.93 -18.23 5.25
N GLU A 268 2.20 -19.32 4.52
CA GLU A 268 2.84 -19.32 3.19
C GLU A 268 1.82 -19.33 2.03
N ASP A 269 0.51 -19.34 2.30
CA ASP A 269 -0.46 -19.22 1.22
C ASP A 269 -0.31 -17.87 0.49
N PRO A 270 -0.38 -17.89 -0.87
CA PRO A 270 -0.32 -16.68 -1.66
C PRO A 270 -1.44 -15.71 -1.30
N LEU A 271 -1.09 -14.43 -1.16
CA LEU A 271 -2.06 -13.36 -0.95
C LEU A 271 -2.06 -12.36 -2.11
N MET A 272 -0.95 -12.25 -2.84
CA MET A 272 -0.82 -11.25 -3.90
C MET A 272 0.23 -11.68 -4.93
N ILE A 273 -0.01 -11.35 -6.21
CA ILE A 273 0.97 -11.47 -7.29
C ILE A 273 1.20 -10.11 -7.90
N ILE A 274 2.42 -9.56 -7.74
CA ILE A 274 2.83 -8.29 -8.37
C ILE A 274 3.72 -8.59 -9.56
N TYR A 275 3.39 -7.99 -10.72
CA TYR A 275 4.16 -8.14 -11.94
C TYR A 275 5.22 -7.06 -12.07
N THR A 276 6.44 -7.48 -12.34
CA THR A 276 7.56 -6.60 -12.69
C THR A 276 7.82 -6.65 -14.19
N SER A 277 8.45 -5.61 -14.73
CA SER A 277 8.74 -5.48 -16.18
C SER A 277 9.68 -6.56 -16.73
N GLY A 278 10.39 -7.29 -15.88
CA GLY A 278 11.30 -8.36 -16.24
C GLY A 278 12.38 -7.98 -17.27
N THR A 279 13.59 -8.48 -17.12
CA THR A 279 14.71 -8.21 -18.06
C THR A 279 14.54 -8.91 -19.43
N THR A 280 13.59 -9.86 -19.55
CA THR A 280 13.35 -10.70 -20.73
C THR A 280 12.17 -10.22 -21.59
N GLY A 281 11.60 -9.05 -21.28
CA GLY A 281 10.44 -8.48 -22.01
C GLY A 281 9.07 -9.07 -21.63
N ARG A 282 9.01 -10.21 -20.95
CA ARG A 282 7.75 -10.74 -20.39
C ARG A 282 7.62 -10.33 -18.93
N PRO A 283 6.44 -9.84 -18.50
CA PRO A 283 6.17 -9.57 -17.09
C PRO A 283 6.39 -10.85 -16.25
N LYS A 284 7.01 -10.70 -15.08
CA LYS A 284 7.23 -11.79 -14.12
C LYS A 284 6.39 -11.53 -12.87
N GLY A 285 5.55 -12.48 -12.50
CA GLY A 285 4.72 -12.41 -11.30
C GLY A 285 5.52 -12.82 -10.06
N ALA A 286 5.76 -11.86 -9.16
CA ALA A 286 6.31 -12.14 -7.84
C ALA A 286 5.16 -12.50 -6.90
N VAL A 287 5.21 -13.71 -6.33
CA VAL A 287 4.19 -14.19 -5.39
C VAL A 287 4.56 -13.77 -3.98
N HIS A 288 3.60 -13.17 -3.30
CA HIS A 288 3.73 -12.74 -1.91
C HIS A 288 2.74 -13.49 -1.01
N THR A 289 3.17 -13.81 0.21
CA THR A 289 2.42 -14.63 1.17
C THR A 289 1.86 -13.79 2.31
N HIS A 290 0.90 -14.35 3.07
CA HIS A 290 0.27 -13.68 4.21
C HIS A 290 1.27 -13.29 5.32
N CYS A 291 2.29 -14.11 5.58
CA CYS A 291 3.33 -13.81 6.56
C CYS A 291 4.54 -13.06 5.98
N GLY A 292 4.60 -12.89 4.66
CA GLY A 292 5.73 -12.26 3.96
C GLY A 292 5.56 -10.74 3.80
N PHE A 293 4.94 -10.34 2.69
CA PHE A 293 4.86 -8.93 2.27
C PHE A 293 4.23 -7.99 3.31
N PRO A 294 3.08 -8.31 3.94
CA PRO A 294 2.46 -7.40 4.89
C PRO A 294 3.33 -7.14 6.12
N VAL A 295 3.96 -8.19 6.67
CA VAL A 295 4.87 -8.08 7.81
C VAL A 295 6.09 -7.23 7.46
N LYS A 296 6.67 -7.45 6.26
CA LYS A 296 7.80 -6.65 5.79
C LYS A 296 7.42 -5.20 5.58
N ALA A 297 6.25 -4.92 4.99
CA ALA A 297 5.74 -3.55 4.82
C ALA A 297 5.61 -2.82 6.17
N ALA A 298 5.03 -3.46 7.17
CA ALA A 298 4.90 -2.89 8.51
C ALA A 298 6.25 -2.72 9.22
N GLN A 299 7.18 -3.65 9.05
CA GLN A 299 8.54 -3.54 9.57
C GLN A 299 9.27 -2.33 8.96
N ASP A 300 9.18 -2.15 7.64
CA ASP A 300 9.81 -1.03 6.93
C ASP A 300 9.21 0.30 7.38
N MET A 301 7.90 0.38 7.54
CA MET A 301 7.26 1.58 8.07
C MET A 301 7.65 1.85 9.52
N ALA A 302 7.66 0.83 10.39
CA ALA A 302 7.97 1.02 11.79
C ALA A 302 9.43 1.40 12.03
N PHE A 303 10.37 0.75 11.34
CA PHE A 303 11.80 0.90 11.62
C PHE A 303 12.54 1.80 10.63
N GLY A 304 12.12 1.81 9.37
CA GLY A 304 12.73 2.62 8.32
C GLY A 304 12.19 4.04 8.27
N THR A 305 10.89 4.23 8.48
CA THR A 305 10.25 5.55 8.41
C THR A 305 9.59 6.00 9.73
N ASP A 306 9.74 5.23 10.80
CA ASP A 306 9.25 5.56 12.15
C ASP A 306 7.77 5.94 12.21
N VAL A 307 6.92 5.18 11.50
CA VAL A 307 5.46 5.40 11.50
C VAL A 307 4.85 4.90 12.79
N HIS A 308 4.08 5.77 13.42
CA HIS A 308 3.31 5.52 14.64
C HIS A 308 1.80 5.53 14.36
N PRO A 309 0.97 5.03 15.28
CA PRO A 309 -0.47 5.02 15.09
C PRO A 309 -1.11 6.39 14.83
N GLU A 310 -0.55 7.47 15.36
CA GLU A 310 -1.06 8.85 15.15
C GLU A 310 -0.63 9.49 13.83
N ASP A 311 0.23 8.84 13.06
CA ASP A 311 0.76 9.40 11.82
C ASP A 311 -0.23 9.29 10.66
N VAL A 312 -0.11 10.22 9.71
CA VAL A 312 -0.81 10.23 8.43
C VAL A 312 0.19 9.97 7.32
N MET A 313 0.13 8.77 6.76
CA MET A 313 1.06 8.30 5.74
C MET A 313 0.49 8.47 4.34
N PHE A 314 1.24 9.11 3.47
CA PHE A 314 0.92 9.26 2.06
C PHE A 314 2.06 8.72 1.20
N TRP A 315 1.72 8.03 0.11
CA TRP A 315 2.66 7.69 -0.94
C TRP A 315 2.02 7.98 -2.31
N PHE A 316 2.65 8.86 -3.08
CA PHE A 316 2.19 9.11 -4.44
C PHE A 316 2.53 7.90 -5.32
N SER A 317 1.61 6.97 -5.42
CA SER A 317 1.75 5.71 -6.14
C SER A 317 0.39 5.23 -6.67
N ASP A 318 0.41 4.04 -7.24
CA ASP A 318 -0.75 3.31 -7.73
C ASP A 318 -0.73 1.90 -7.14
N MET A 319 -1.90 1.26 -7.03
CA MET A 319 -1.98 -0.09 -6.47
C MET A 319 -1.22 -1.13 -7.31
N GLY A 320 -1.08 -0.91 -8.61
CA GLY A 320 -0.30 -1.76 -9.51
C GLY A 320 1.23 -1.68 -9.32
N TRP A 321 1.72 -0.79 -8.45
CA TRP A 321 3.10 -0.70 -8.02
C TRP A 321 3.24 -1.19 -6.58
N MET A 322 4.41 -1.72 -6.24
CA MET A 322 4.67 -2.29 -4.90
C MET A 322 4.31 -1.33 -3.75
N MET A 323 4.49 -0.02 -3.94
CA MET A 323 4.25 0.98 -2.89
C MET A 323 2.77 1.21 -2.59
N GLY A 324 1.84 0.85 -3.49
CA GLY A 324 0.41 0.86 -3.19
C GLY A 324 0.04 -0.15 -2.10
N PRO A 325 0.19 -1.45 -2.33
CA PRO A 325 -0.04 -2.47 -1.31
C PRO A 325 0.84 -2.29 -0.06
N TRP A 326 2.09 -1.82 -0.22
CA TRP A 326 2.98 -1.51 0.91
C TRP A 326 2.36 -0.49 1.84
N LEU A 327 1.79 0.61 1.30
CA LEU A 327 1.07 1.62 2.08
C LEU A 327 -0.12 1.00 2.82
N VAL A 328 -0.92 0.18 2.14
CA VAL A 328 -2.12 -0.43 2.74
C VAL A 328 -1.75 -1.33 3.92
N PHE A 329 -0.89 -2.31 3.70
CA PHE A 329 -0.55 -3.28 4.77
C PHE A 329 0.25 -2.64 5.89
N GLY A 330 1.25 -1.82 5.56
CA GLY A 330 2.08 -1.18 6.58
C GLY A 330 1.28 -0.25 7.48
N ALA A 331 0.48 0.66 6.90
CA ALA A 331 -0.32 1.59 7.67
C ALA A 331 -1.39 0.87 8.51
N THR A 332 -2.10 -0.11 7.94
CA THR A 332 -3.16 -0.81 8.67
C THR A 332 -2.63 -1.70 9.79
N ILE A 333 -1.49 -2.38 9.62
CA ILE A 333 -0.87 -3.16 10.71
C ILE A 333 -0.45 -2.23 11.87
N LEU A 334 0.14 -1.08 11.55
CA LEU A 334 0.59 -0.11 12.56
C LEU A 334 -0.55 0.73 13.17
N GLY A 335 -1.74 0.70 12.57
CA GLY A 335 -2.88 1.50 13.05
C GLY A 335 -2.77 2.99 12.69
N ALA A 336 -1.98 3.33 11.68
CA ALA A 336 -1.81 4.67 11.14
C ALA A 336 -2.94 5.03 10.16
N THR A 337 -3.04 6.30 9.78
CA THR A 337 -3.97 6.77 8.76
C THR A 337 -3.30 6.75 7.38
N MET A 338 -3.93 6.14 6.39
CA MET A 338 -3.53 6.27 4.98
C MET A 338 -4.18 7.50 4.37
N CYS A 339 -3.40 8.36 3.72
CA CYS A 339 -3.92 9.35 2.79
C CYS A 339 -3.83 8.81 1.37
N LEU A 340 -4.95 8.83 0.64
CA LEU A 340 -5.04 8.41 -0.75
C LEU A 340 -5.38 9.62 -1.61
N TYR A 341 -4.83 9.67 -2.81
CA TYR A 341 -5.11 10.72 -3.78
C TYR A 341 -5.33 10.13 -5.17
N ASP A 342 -6.48 10.44 -5.75
CA ASP A 342 -6.86 10.07 -7.10
C ASP A 342 -6.82 11.29 -8.01
N GLY A 343 -5.69 11.53 -8.67
CA GLY A 343 -5.49 12.68 -9.55
C GLY A 343 -4.05 12.92 -9.97
N ALA A 344 -3.83 13.97 -10.77
CA ALA A 344 -2.51 14.40 -11.17
C ALA A 344 -1.81 15.23 -10.07
N PRO A 345 -0.48 15.10 -9.90
CA PRO A 345 0.23 15.73 -8.79
C PRO A 345 0.39 17.24 -8.92
N ASP A 346 0.14 17.78 -10.10
CA ASP A 346 0.36 19.17 -10.51
C ASP A 346 -0.90 19.82 -11.11
N TYR A 347 -2.09 19.25 -10.88
CA TYR A 347 -3.36 19.78 -11.35
C TYR A 347 -4.33 20.03 -10.16
N PRO A 348 -5.06 21.15 -10.14
CA PRO A 348 -5.14 22.23 -11.14
C PRO A 348 -3.93 23.19 -11.14
N GLY A 349 -2.94 22.96 -10.28
CA GLY A 349 -1.74 23.78 -10.20
C GLY A 349 -0.58 23.05 -9.50
N PRO A 350 0.64 23.60 -9.62
CA PRO A 350 1.87 22.93 -9.17
C PRO A 350 1.95 22.77 -7.63
N GLY A 351 1.11 23.47 -6.86
CA GLY A 351 1.00 23.34 -5.42
C GLY A 351 0.12 22.19 -4.93
N ARG A 352 -0.47 21.40 -5.84
CA ARG A 352 -1.51 20.41 -5.51
C ARG A 352 -1.10 19.43 -4.41
N LEU A 353 0.09 18.84 -4.51
CA LEU A 353 0.55 17.86 -3.51
C LEU A 353 0.87 18.53 -2.16
N TRP A 354 1.35 19.75 -2.18
CA TRP A 354 1.64 20.50 -0.97
C TRP A 354 0.34 20.95 -0.25
N ALA A 355 -0.66 21.34 -1.05
CA ALA A 355 -2.01 21.62 -0.54
C ALA A 355 -2.64 20.37 0.10
N LEU A 356 -2.50 19.20 -0.53
CA LEU A 356 -2.95 17.92 0.02
C LEU A 356 -2.25 17.64 1.36
N ALA A 357 -0.92 17.81 1.41
CA ALA A 357 -0.12 17.58 2.60
C ALA A 357 -0.55 18.48 3.76
N ALA A 358 -0.75 19.76 3.50
CA ALA A 358 -1.22 20.72 4.50
C ALA A 358 -2.64 20.41 4.98
N ARG A 359 -3.58 20.15 4.04
CA ARG A 359 -5.00 19.89 4.34
C ARG A 359 -5.20 18.67 5.22
N HIS A 360 -4.50 17.59 4.93
CA HIS A 360 -4.66 16.31 5.64
C HIS A 360 -3.62 16.10 6.75
N GLY A 361 -2.76 17.08 7.02
CA GLY A 361 -1.74 16.99 8.06
C GLY A 361 -0.78 15.81 7.88
N LEU A 362 -0.30 15.60 6.63
CA LEU A 362 0.61 14.50 6.34
C LEU A 362 1.85 14.57 7.23
N THR A 363 2.17 13.47 7.89
CA THR A 363 3.40 13.34 8.68
C THR A 363 4.52 12.67 7.88
N HIS A 364 4.16 11.83 6.92
CA HIS A 364 5.07 11.11 6.04
C HIS A 364 4.62 11.24 4.59
N MET A 365 5.57 11.54 3.71
CA MET A 365 5.28 11.72 2.29
C MET A 365 6.24 10.92 1.43
N GLY A 366 5.72 9.87 0.80
CA GLY A 366 6.43 9.09 -0.21
C GLY A 366 6.35 9.77 -1.58
N ILE A 367 7.52 10.03 -2.19
CA ILE A 367 7.63 10.75 -3.45
C ILE A 367 8.80 10.22 -4.27
N SER A 368 8.59 9.96 -5.56
CA SER A 368 9.67 9.48 -6.42
C SER A 368 10.59 10.63 -6.89
N PRO A 369 11.88 10.35 -7.14
CA PRO A 369 12.79 11.32 -7.74
C PRO A 369 12.27 11.91 -9.06
N THR A 370 11.63 11.10 -9.91
CA THR A 370 11.00 11.57 -11.15
C THR A 370 9.92 12.60 -10.89
N LEU A 371 9.09 12.40 -9.87
CA LEU A 371 8.05 13.37 -9.52
C LEU A 371 8.66 14.68 -9.01
N VAL A 372 9.71 14.59 -8.18
CA VAL A 372 10.41 15.80 -7.70
C VAL A 372 11.05 16.57 -8.87
N ARG A 373 11.68 15.85 -9.85
CA ARG A 373 12.19 16.49 -11.08
C ARG A 373 11.09 17.19 -11.91
N ALA A 374 9.87 16.70 -11.85
CA ALA A 374 8.74 17.35 -12.50
C ALA A 374 8.28 18.61 -11.74
N LEU A 375 8.26 18.55 -10.41
CA LEU A 375 7.77 19.64 -9.55
C LEU A 375 8.76 20.81 -9.42
N ILE A 376 10.08 20.55 -9.37
CA ILE A 376 11.11 21.58 -9.25
C ILE A 376 11.06 22.61 -10.39
N LYS A 377 10.54 22.23 -11.56
CA LYS A 377 10.40 23.12 -12.72
C LYS A 377 9.46 24.30 -12.47
N PHE A 378 8.58 24.19 -11.50
CA PHE A 378 7.65 25.24 -11.11
C PHE A 378 8.23 26.21 -10.07
N GLY A 379 9.48 26.01 -9.65
CA GLY A 379 10.16 26.83 -8.63
C GLY A 379 9.71 26.51 -7.21
N ASP A 380 10.11 27.37 -6.27
CA ASP A 380 9.94 27.16 -4.84
C ASP A 380 8.56 27.60 -4.30
N ALA A 381 7.97 28.61 -4.94
CA ALA A 381 6.76 29.27 -4.42
C ALA A 381 5.62 28.27 -4.13
N PRO A 382 5.29 27.33 -5.02
CA PRO A 382 4.19 26.39 -4.77
C PRO A 382 4.33 25.57 -3.49
N ALA A 383 5.57 25.23 -3.08
CA ALA A 383 5.80 24.49 -1.85
C ALA A 383 5.76 25.41 -0.61
N ARG A 384 6.19 26.68 -0.75
CA ARG A 384 6.26 27.66 0.35
C ARG A 384 4.90 28.28 0.71
N GLU A 385 3.91 28.18 -0.18
CA GLU A 385 2.56 28.70 0.03
C GLU A 385 1.72 27.86 0.99
N HIS A 386 2.20 26.68 1.39
CA HIS A 386 1.46 25.74 2.21
C HIS A 386 2.18 25.45 3.54
N ASP A 387 1.39 25.28 4.60
CA ASP A 387 1.90 24.84 5.89
C ASP A 387 2.20 23.34 5.89
N LEU A 388 3.47 22.99 5.84
CA LEU A 388 3.96 21.62 5.88
C LEU A 388 4.50 21.25 7.29
N GLY A 389 4.10 21.98 8.33
CA GLY A 389 4.62 21.81 9.70
C GLY A 389 4.43 20.41 10.27
N ALA A 390 3.37 19.70 9.86
CA ALA A 390 3.12 18.32 10.28
C ALA A 390 4.09 17.29 9.67
N LEU A 391 4.70 17.57 8.51
CA LEU A 391 5.62 16.64 7.85
C LEU A 391 6.87 16.41 8.70
N ARG A 392 7.18 15.14 8.93
CA ARG A 392 8.34 14.66 9.67
C ARG A 392 9.40 14.06 8.74
N PHE A 393 8.96 13.27 7.77
CA PHE A 393 9.82 12.51 6.85
C PHE A 393 9.34 12.57 5.42
N PHE A 394 10.30 12.57 4.49
CA PHE A 394 10.08 12.14 3.13
C PHE A 394 10.60 10.71 2.96
N ALA A 395 9.95 9.94 2.11
CA ALA A 395 10.42 8.63 1.72
C ALA A 395 10.42 8.50 0.20
N SER A 396 11.35 7.70 -0.33
CA SER A 396 11.51 7.51 -1.76
C SER A 396 12.03 6.12 -2.08
N THR A 397 11.70 5.63 -3.25
CA THR A 397 12.24 4.37 -3.78
C THR A 397 12.01 4.27 -5.30
N GLY A 398 12.55 3.23 -5.92
CA GLY A 398 12.30 2.85 -7.31
C GLY A 398 13.33 3.34 -8.31
N GLU A 399 14.06 4.40 -8.00
CA GLU A 399 15.11 4.96 -8.85
C GLU A 399 16.14 5.74 -8.03
N PRO A 400 17.40 5.89 -8.52
CA PRO A 400 18.41 6.67 -7.83
C PRO A 400 18.08 8.17 -7.89
N TRP A 401 18.51 8.91 -6.86
CA TRP A 401 18.45 10.35 -6.82
C TRP A 401 19.59 11.01 -7.61
N ASN A 402 19.24 12.13 -8.31
CA ASN A 402 20.21 13.12 -8.71
C ASN A 402 20.37 14.14 -7.57
N PRO A 403 21.53 14.78 -7.39
CA PRO A 403 21.78 15.74 -6.31
C PRO A 403 20.78 16.90 -6.26
N ASP A 404 20.54 17.58 -7.39
CA ASP A 404 19.71 18.80 -7.42
C ASP A 404 18.26 18.59 -6.95
N PRO A 405 17.48 17.61 -7.44
CA PRO A 405 16.13 17.39 -6.94
C PRO A 405 16.11 16.90 -5.48
N TRP A 406 17.14 16.14 -5.03
CA TRP A 406 17.26 15.73 -3.65
C TRP A 406 17.50 16.93 -2.73
N LEU A 407 18.46 17.80 -3.08
CA LEU A 407 18.78 19.03 -2.32
C LEU A 407 17.59 20.00 -2.32
N TRP A 408 16.88 20.14 -3.43
CA TRP A 408 15.67 20.97 -3.48
C TRP A 408 14.59 20.44 -2.53
N LEU A 409 14.31 19.14 -2.56
CA LEU A 409 13.32 18.53 -1.66
C LEU A 409 13.74 18.73 -0.21
N PHE A 410 15.02 18.52 0.11
CA PHE A 410 15.54 18.66 1.48
C PHE A 410 15.52 20.12 1.97
N HIS A 411 16.06 21.04 1.19
CA HIS A 411 16.23 22.45 1.63
C HIS A 411 14.97 23.30 1.46
N VAL A 412 14.27 23.16 0.33
CA VAL A 412 13.11 24.01 0.02
C VAL A 412 11.85 23.45 0.70
N VAL A 413 11.47 22.23 0.39
CA VAL A 413 10.25 21.62 0.93
C VAL A 413 10.46 21.15 2.36
N GLY A 414 11.58 20.49 2.61
CA GLY A 414 11.99 19.95 3.92
C GLY A 414 12.55 20.99 4.88
N GLN A 415 12.83 22.21 4.42
CA GLN A 415 13.41 23.31 5.20
C GLN A 415 14.72 22.92 5.91
N GLY A 416 15.49 21.98 5.36
CA GLY A 416 16.71 21.45 5.97
C GLY A 416 16.51 20.65 7.26
N LYS A 417 15.26 20.33 7.62
CA LYS A 417 14.90 19.69 8.90
C LYS A 417 14.34 18.29 8.74
N ARG A 418 13.79 17.95 7.56
CA ARG A 418 13.08 16.71 7.29
C ARG A 418 13.96 15.77 6.47
N PRO A 419 14.35 14.61 7.01
CA PRO A 419 15.18 13.67 6.26
C PRO A 419 14.41 13.05 5.09
N ILE A 420 15.18 12.60 4.11
CA ILE A 420 14.70 11.83 2.96
C ILE A 420 15.25 10.40 3.12
N ILE A 421 14.36 9.46 3.34
CA ILE A 421 14.66 8.03 3.47
C ILE A 421 14.52 7.41 2.08
N ASN A 422 15.60 6.78 1.59
CA ASN A 422 15.61 6.15 0.25
C ASN A 422 16.07 4.69 0.34
#